data_0325252fb18c0d76554ba397a267ee44
#
_entry.id   0325252fb18c0d76554ba397a267ee44
#
_cell.length_a   1.000
_cell.length_b   1.000
_cell.length_c   1.000
_cell.angle_alpha   90.00
_cell.angle_beta   90.00
_cell.angle_gamma   90.00
#
_symmetry.space_group_name_H-M   'P 1'
#
loop_
_entity.id
_entity.type
_entity.pdbx_description
1 polymer ?
#
loop_
_entity_poly.entity_id
_entity_poly.type
_entity_poly.pdbx_seq_one_letter_code
_entity_poly.pdbx_strand_id
1 'polypeptide(L)'
;LKFDIDDLFYYSSHKILKRQGHLYVNDYGMQITLLSRYGIKSHAVRDRDYRFVNGDTNDFRYSNIEIINPYFGVTRFDKNGMFRYRVRIHINGNHTIGTYRDLTRAAIAYNKAVDLAHQAGIAKKYPENYIEDLSAKDYAEIYTKVKVSGKYLAYLDSLR
;
A
#
# COMPACT_ATOMS: atom_id res chain seq x y z
N LEU A 1 -5.04 -19.59 -16.93
CA LEU A 1 -4.50 -19.08 -15.67
C LEU A 1 -3.50 -20.08 -15.06
N LYS A 2 -2.41 -19.56 -14.52
CA LYS A 2 -1.38 -20.36 -13.84
C LYS A 2 -1.35 -19.99 -12.37
N PHE A 3 -1.25 -21.01 -11.51
CA PHE A 3 -1.20 -20.85 -10.05
C PHE A 3 -0.15 -21.78 -9.45
N ASP A 4 0.32 -21.48 -8.26
CA ASP A 4 1.03 -22.44 -7.43
C ASP A 4 0.06 -23.52 -6.92
N ILE A 5 0.62 -24.67 -6.52
CA ILE A 5 -0.20 -25.85 -6.16
C ILE A 5 -1.21 -25.53 -5.06
N ASP A 6 -0.82 -24.81 -4.02
CA ASP A 6 -1.72 -24.49 -2.92
C ASP A 6 -2.92 -23.66 -3.38
N ASP A 7 -2.71 -22.73 -4.32
CA ASP A 7 -3.78 -21.93 -4.88
C ASP A 7 -4.67 -22.74 -5.82
N LEU A 8 -4.12 -23.73 -6.51
CA LEU A 8 -4.92 -24.65 -7.34
C LEU A 8 -5.96 -25.40 -6.49
N PHE A 9 -5.61 -25.83 -5.28
CA PHE A 9 -6.57 -26.42 -4.36
C PHE A 9 -7.70 -25.47 -4.00
N TYR A 10 -7.37 -24.23 -3.69
CA TYR A 10 -8.37 -23.22 -3.37
C TYR A 10 -9.32 -22.99 -4.56
N TYR A 11 -8.78 -22.78 -5.76
CA TYR A 11 -9.59 -22.49 -6.96
C TYR A 11 -10.28 -23.72 -7.53
N SER A 12 -9.96 -24.93 -7.08
CA SER A 12 -10.71 -26.13 -7.45
C SER A 12 -12.12 -26.13 -6.85
N SER A 13 -12.31 -25.44 -5.72
CA SER A 13 -13.59 -25.33 -5.02
C SER A 13 -14.23 -23.94 -5.11
N HIS A 14 -13.56 -22.97 -5.71
CA HIS A 14 -14.04 -21.59 -5.87
C HIS A 14 -13.97 -21.18 -7.33
N LYS A 15 -15.14 -21.00 -7.94
CA LYS A 15 -15.21 -20.61 -9.35
C LYS A 15 -14.65 -19.19 -9.52
N ILE A 16 -13.70 -19.03 -10.46
CA ILE A 16 -13.15 -17.74 -10.82
C ILE A 16 -14.12 -17.04 -11.77
N LEU A 17 -14.53 -15.83 -11.40
CA LEU A 17 -15.45 -14.99 -12.15
C LEU A 17 -14.71 -13.74 -12.63
N LYS A 18 -15.20 -13.14 -13.71
CA LYS A 18 -14.62 -11.91 -14.27
C LYS A 18 -15.69 -10.85 -14.38
N ARG A 19 -15.38 -9.64 -13.85
CA ARG A 19 -16.27 -8.48 -13.96
C ARG A 19 -15.46 -7.25 -14.22
N GLN A 20 -15.76 -6.53 -15.31
CA GLN A 20 -15.07 -5.29 -15.71
C GLN A 20 -13.54 -5.45 -15.76
N GLY A 21 -13.07 -6.62 -16.25
CA GLY A 21 -11.65 -6.92 -16.36
C GLY A 21 -11.00 -7.41 -15.07
N HIS A 22 -11.73 -7.49 -13.96
CA HIS A 22 -11.22 -7.96 -12.67
C HIS A 22 -11.63 -9.40 -12.41
N LEU A 23 -10.67 -10.22 -11.99
CA LEU A 23 -10.91 -11.61 -11.58
C LEU A 23 -11.22 -11.66 -10.08
N TYR A 24 -12.25 -12.42 -9.73
CA TYR A 24 -12.65 -12.56 -8.34
C TYR A 24 -13.31 -13.92 -8.08
N VAL A 25 -13.42 -14.26 -6.81
CA VAL A 25 -14.19 -15.42 -6.33
C VAL A 25 -15.19 -14.94 -5.29
N ASN A 26 -16.28 -15.69 -5.10
CA ASN A 26 -17.20 -15.50 -3.99
C ASN A 26 -16.81 -16.46 -2.86
N ASP A 27 -16.57 -15.92 -1.68
CA ASP A 27 -16.21 -16.69 -0.50
C ASP A 27 -16.90 -16.08 0.73
N TYR A 28 -17.61 -16.92 1.49
CA TYR A 28 -18.40 -16.49 2.65
C TYR A 28 -19.34 -15.30 2.35
N GLY A 29 -19.95 -15.28 1.15
CA GLY A 29 -20.86 -14.22 0.73
C GLY A 29 -20.16 -12.93 0.31
N MET A 30 -18.84 -12.90 0.23
CA MET A 30 -18.05 -11.73 -0.16
C MET A 30 -17.36 -11.95 -1.49
N GLN A 31 -17.25 -10.89 -2.29
CA GLN A 31 -16.37 -10.87 -3.47
C GLN A 31 -14.93 -10.64 -3.03
N ILE A 32 -14.05 -11.56 -3.40
CA ILE A 32 -12.63 -11.47 -3.08
C ILE A 32 -11.85 -11.51 -4.40
N THR A 33 -11.07 -10.46 -4.67
CA THR A 33 -10.23 -10.42 -5.87
C THR A 33 -9.10 -11.44 -5.75
N LEU A 34 -8.69 -12.02 -6.87
CA LEU A 34 -7.56 -12.95 -6.88
C LEU A 34 -6.29 -12.30 -6.32
N LEU A 35 -6.09 -11.02 -6.62
CA LEU A 35 -4.91 -10.28 -6.17
C LEU A 35 -4.84 -10.11 -4.64
N SER A 36 -5.99 -10.15 -3.95
CA SER A 36 -6.01 -10.01 -2.49
C SER A 36 -5.27 -11.12 -1.77
N ARG A 37 -5.17 -12.31 -2.36
CA ARG A 37 -4.40 -13.43 -1.80
C ARG A 37 -2.90 -13.16 -1.75
N TYR A 38 -2.44 -12.21 -2.55
CA TYR A 38 -1.03 -11.78 -2.61
C TYR A 38 -0.77 -10.53 -1.75
N GLY A 39 -1.76 -10.08 -0.99
CA GLY A 39 -1.67 -8.86 -0.21
C GLY A 39 -1.82 -7.59 -1.03
N ILE A 40 -2.28 -7.70 -2.27
CA ILE A 40 -2.48 -6.56 -3.16
C ILE A 40 -3.84 -5.93 -2.88
N LYS A 41 -3.84 -4.63 -2.58
CA LYS A 41 -5.04 -3.88 -2.21
C LYS A 41 -5.90 -3.59 -3.43
N SER A 42 -7.21 -3.42 -3.22
CA SER A 42 -8.17 -3.22 -4.32
C SER A 42 -7.92 -1.95 -5.15
N HIS A 43 -7.27 -0.93 -4.57
CA HIS A 43 -6.94 0.32 -5.27
C HIS A 43 -5.56 0.30 -5.94
N ALA A 44 -4.82 -0.80 -5.82
CA ALA A 44 -3.49 -0.91 -6.41
C ALA A 44 -3.56 -0.87 -7.93
N VAL A 45 -2.61 -0.20 -8.54
CA VAL A 45 -2.50 -0.04 -9.99
C VAL A 45 -1.37 -0.91 -10.51
N ARG A 46 -1.69 -1.77 -11.48
CA ARG A 46 -0.70 -2.64 -12.13
C ARG A 46 0.43 -1.81 -12.72
N ASP A 47 1.64 -2.33 -12.63
CA ASP A 47 2.90 -1.75 -13.10
C ASP A 47 3.36 -0.51 -12.32
N ARG A 48 2.53 -0.01 -11.41
CA ARG A 48 2.91 1.02 -10.44
C ARG A 48 3.08 0.44 -9.04
N ASP A 49 2.08 -0.30 -8.56
CA ASP A 49 2.03 -0.81 -7.19
C ASP A 49 2.38 -2.29 -7.11
N TYR A 50 2.19 -3.01 -8.20
CA TYR A 50 2.59 -4.41 -8.37
C TYR A 50 2.81 -4.68 -9.85
N ARG A 51 3.52 -5.77 -10.15
CA ARG A 51 3.72 -6.17 -11.55
C ARG A 51 3.78 -7.68 -11.71
N PHE A 52 3.44 -8.13 -12.90
CA PHE A 52 3.70 -9.50 -13.35
C PHE A 52 5.08 -9.54 -14.00
N VAL A 53 6.01 -10.25 -13.36
CA VAL A 53 7.44 -10.20 -13.72
C VAL A 53 7.70 -10.59 -15.18
N ASN A 54 7.01 -11.63 -15.69
CA ASN A 54 7.12 -12.06 -17.08
C ASN A 54 6.15 -11.37 -18.04
N GLY A 55 5.35 -10.42 -17.57
CA GLY A 55 4.35 -9.70 -18.35
C GLY A 55 3.06 -10.46 -18.60
N ASP A 56 2.95 -11.72 -18.19
CA ASP A 56 1.73 -12.52 -18.36
C ASP A 56 0.77 -12.27 -17.18
N THR A 57 -0.30 -11.54 -17.43
CA THR A 57 -1.31 -11.18 -16.44
C THR A 57 -2.21 -12.34 -16.03
N ASN A 58 -2.04 -13.50 -16.63
CA ASN A 58 -2.75 -14.75 -16.26
C ASN A 58 -1.87 -15.70 -15.47
N ASP A 59 -0.64 -15.33 -15.19
CA ASP A 59 0.32 -16.13 -14.41
C ASP A 59 0.35 -15.62 -12.97
N PHE A 60 -0.41 -16.29 -12.11
CA PHE A 60 -0.58 -15.94 -10.68
C PHE A 60 0.32 -16.78 -9.76
N ARG A 61 1.44 -17.30 -10.27
CA ARG A 61 2.43 -17.91 -9.38
C ARG A 61 3.12 -16.82 -8.55
N TYR A 62 3.39 -17.11 -7.29
CA TYR A 62 4.01 -16.12 -6.38
C TYR A 62 5.32 -15.58 -6.92
N SER A 63 6.13 -16.42 -7.57
CA SER A 63 7.38 -15.99 -8.18
C SER A 63 7.22 -14.97 -9.31
N ASN A 64 6.02 -14.88 -9.90
CA ASN A 64 5.72 -13.99 -11.01
C ASN A 64 5.05 -12.67 -10.58
N ILE A 65 4.72 -12.51 -9.31
CA ILE A 65 4.08 -11.30 -8.80
C ILE A 65 5.04 -10.57 -7.87
N GLU A 66 5.40 -9.35 -8.26
CA GLU A 66 6.21 -8.44 -7.42
C GLU A 66 5.32 -7.32 -6.89
N ILE A 67 5.32 -7.12 -5.57
CA ILE A 67 4.65 -6.00 -4.94
C ILE A 67 5.65 -4.85 -4.86
N ILE A 68 5.33 -3.72 -5.53
CA ILE A 68 6.21 -2.55 -5.62
C ILE A 68 5.89 -1.58 -4.49
N ASN A 69 4.61 -1.24 -4.32
CA ASN A 69 4.13 -0.30 -3.29
C ASN A 69 3.12 -1.02 -2.38
N PRO A 70 3.59 -1.65 -1.29
CA PRO A 70 2.70 -2.42 -0.41
C PRO A 70 1.92 -1.56 0.58
N TYR A 71 2.26 -0.27 0.74
CA TYR A 71 1.69 0.61 1.74
C TYR A 71 0.92 1.78 1.15
N PHE A 72 -0.10 2.25 1.87
CA PHE A 72 -0.86 3.44 1.50
C PHE A 72 0.02 4.68 1.52
N GLY A 73 -0.16 5.54 0.53
CA GLY A 73 0.52 6.82 0.43
C GLY A 73 2.00 6.75 0.07
N VAL A 74 2.56 5.55 -0.12
CA VAL A 74 3.98 5.34 -0.38
C VAL A 74 4.19 4.95 -1.83
N THR A 75 5.06 5.67 -2.53
CA THR A 75 5.44 5.39 -3.92
C THR A 75 6.95 5.24 -4.04
N ARG A 76 7.39 4.08 -4.54
CA ARG A 76 8.81 3.81 -4.81
C ARG A 76 9.25 4.54 -6.09
N PHE A 77 10.41 5.14 -6.05
CA PHE A 77 11.07 5.68 -7.24
C PHE A 77 12.57 5.46 -7.17
N ASP A 78 13.22 5.56 -8.34
CA ASP A 78 14.67 5.42 -8.45
C ASP A 78 15.31 6.80 -8.40
N LYS A 79 16.33 6.95 -7.56
CA LYS A 79 17.15 8.15 -7.49
C LYS A 79 18.62 7.76 -7.56
N ASN A 80 19.26 8.03 -8.69
CA ASN A 80 20.67 7.73 -8.91
C ASN A 80 21.02 6.24 -8.66
N GLY A 81 20.16 5.32 -9.16
CA GLY A 81 20.34 3.90 -9.02
C GLY A 81 19.93 3.30 -7.67
N MET A 82 19.39 4.11 -6.78
CA MET A 82 18.91 3.66 -5.46
C MET A 82 17.41 3.91 -5.32
N PHE A 83 16.70 2.96 -4.73
CA PHE A 83 15.29 3.17 -4.43
C PHE A 83 15.10 4.16 -3.29
N ARG A 84 14.09 5.03 -3.47
CA ARG A 84 13.60 5.94 -2.45
C ARG A 84 12.08 5.85 -2.41
N TYR A 85 11.49 6.29 -1.33
CA TYR A 85 10.05 6.12 -1.07
C TYR A 85 9.46 7.48 -0.73
N ARG A 86 8.61 7.97 -1.65
CA ARG A 86 7.88 9.23 -1.48
C ARG A 86 6.57 8.96 -0.77
N VAL A 87 6.26 9.78 0.23
CA VAL A 87 5.01 9.70 0.96
C VAL A 87 4.17 10.93 0.66
N ARG A 88 2.92 10.72 0.29
CA ARG A 88 1.93 11.76 0.04
C ARG A 88 0.62 11.42 0.70
N ILE A 89 -0.12 12.45 1.14
CA ILE A 89 -1.47 12.34 1.67
C ILE A 89 -2.39 13.27 0.87
N HIS A 90 -3.63 12.84 0.61
CA HIS A 90 -4.59 13.64 -0.13
C HIS A 90 -5.54 14.35 0.83
N ILE A 91 -5.42 15.69 0.91
CA ILE A 91 -6.31 16.57 1.67
C ILE A 91 -6.55 17.79 0.77
N ASN A 92 -7.67 17.81 0.03
CA ASN A 92 -7.93 18.85 -0.98
C ASN A 92 -6.72 19.05 -1.92
N GLY A 93 -6.21 17.94 -2.47
CA GLY A 93 -4.99 17.91 -3.25
C GLY A 93 -3.92 17.09 -2.54
N ASN A 94 -2.84 16.79 -3.25
CA ASN A 94 -1.75 15.99 -2.72
C ASN A 94 -0.76 16.85 -1.93
N HIS A 95 -0.42 16.38 -0.74
CA HIS A 95 0.63 16.97 0.10
C HIS A 95 1.76 15.98 0.24
N THR A 96 2.97 16.40 -0.09
CA THR A 96 4.16 15.57 0.11
C THR A 96 4.58 15.61 1.56
N ILE A 97 4.68 14.45 2.17
CA ILE A 97 5.10 14.29 3.57
C ILE A 97 6.62 14.20 3.66
N GLY A 98 7.23 13.50 2.72
CA GLY A 98 8.67 13.38 2.66
C GLY A 98 9.12 12.28 1.73
N THR A 99 10.44 12.08 1.69
CA THR A 99 11.11 11.01 0.95
C THR A 99 12.01 10.25 1.90
N TYR A 100 11.89 8.93 1.92
CA TYR A 100 12.52 8.07 2.92
C TYR A 100 13.36 6.98 2.25
N ARG A 101 14.34 6.46 2.99
CA ARG A 101 15.28 5.46 2.48
C ARG A 101 14.72 4.05 2.48
N ASP A 102 13.71 3.76 3.29
CA ASP A 102 13.14 2.43 3.39
C ASP A 102 11.61 2.48 3.53
N LEU A 103 10.99 1.34 3.22
CA LEU A 103 9.54 1.19 3.25
C LEU A 103 8.96 1.35 4.66
N THR A 104 9.66 0.86 5.68
CA THR A 104 9.18 0.91 7.05
C THR A 104 9.04 2.36 7.53
N ARG A 105 10.06 3.19 7.32
CA ARG A 105 10.00 4.61 7.67
C ARG A 105 8.92 5.34 6.87
N ALA A 106 8.82 5.04 5.59
CA ALA A 106 7.81 5.67 4.72
C ALA A 106 6.38 5.32 5.18
N ALA A 107 6.11 4.07 5.47
CA ALA A 107 4.79 3.63 5.94
C ALA A 107 4.41 4.27 7.27
N ILE A 108 5.36 4.37 8.20
CA ILE A 108 5.15 5.02 9.50
C ILE A 108 4.98 6.51 9.34
N ALA A 109 5.73 7.15 8.43
CA ALA A 109 5.56 8.57 8.14
C ALA A 109 4.16 8.90 7.62
N TYR A 110 3.59 8.02 6.79
CA TYR A 110 2.20 8.18 6.35
C TYR A 110 1.24 8.11 7.53
N ASN A 111 1.39 7.11 8.39
CA ASN A 111 0.56 6.96 9.58
C ASN A 111 0.65 8.21 10.49
N LYS A 112 1.86 8.72 10.68
CA LYS A 112 2.08 9.95 11.45
C LYS A 112 1.39 11.15 10.80
N ALA A 113 1.46 11.26 9.47
CA ALA A 113 0.78 12.33 8.74
C ALA A 113 -0.75 12.27 8.90
N VAL A 114 -1.31 11.06 8.91
CA VAL A 114 -2.75 10.84 9.17
C VAL A 114 -3.11 11.28 10.59
N ASP A 115 -2.32 10.89 11.58
CA ASP A 115 -2.56 11.29 12.98
C ASP A 115 -2.54 12.81 13.13
N LEU A 116 -1.55 13.46 12.52
CA LEU A 116 -1.43 14.92 12.56
C LEU A 116 -2.62 15.61 11.88
N ALA A 117 -3.11 15.05 10.76
CA ALA A 117 -4.30 15.57 10.08
C ALA A 117 -5.53 15.48 10.98
N HIS A 118 -5.74 14.35 11.68
CA HIS A 118 -6.84 14.18 12.61
C HIS A 118 -6.74 15.15 13.79
N GLN A 119 -5.56 15.37 14.33
CA GLN A 119 -5.32 16.34 15.40
C GLN A 119 -5.62 17.77 14.95
N ALA A 120 -5.44 18.06 13.66
CA ALA A 120 -5.75 19.38 13.09
C ALA A 120 -7.24 19.55 12.74
N GLY A 121 -8.07 18.55 13.02
CA GLY A 121 -9.52 18.60 12.80
C GLY A 121 -9.99 18.05 11.46
N ILE A 122 -9.12 17.41 10.68
CA ILE A 122 -9.52 16.74 9.45
C ILE A 122 -10.33 15.48 9.81
N ALA A 123 -11.60 15.45 9.38
CA ALA A 123 -12.51 14.35 9.73
C ALA A 123 -12.41 13.15 8.79
N LYS A 124 -11.79 13.29 7.62
CA LYS A 124 -11.67 12.21 6.63
C LYS A 124 -10.96 11.01 7.22
N LYS A 125 -11.50 9.82 6.95
CA LYS A 125 -10.87 8.57 7.36
C LYS A 125 -9.83 8.16 6.33
N TYR A 126 -8.65 7.82 6.83
CA TYR A 126 -7.54 7.31 6.02
C TYR A 126 -7.21 5.90 6.47
N PRO A 127 -6.84 4.99 5.54
CA PRO A 127 -6.36 3.68 5.93
C PRO A 127 -5.04 3.81 6.67
N GLU A 128 -4.81 2.95 7.65
CA GLU A 128 -3.56 2.89 8.39
C GLU A 128 -2.68 1.79 7.82
N ASN A 129 -1.38 2.06 7.72
CA ASN A 129 -0.41 1.05 7.33
C ASN A 129 -0.07 0.16 8.53
N TYR A 130 -0.22 -1.15 8.34
CA TYR A 130 0.26 -2.14 9.29
C TYR A 130 1.59 -2.70 8.80
N ILE A 131 2.60 -2.68 9.67
CA ILE A 131 3.94 -3.18 9.35
C ILE A 131 4.15 -4.51 10.09
N GLU A 132 4.22 -5.61 9.34
CA GLU A 132 4.48 -6.93 9.89
C GLU A 132 5.87 -6.99 10.53
N ASP A 133 6.02 -7.85 11.52
CA ASP A 133 7.30 -8.16 12.18
C ASP A 133 8.00 -6.96 12.83
N LEU A 134 7.26 -5.88 13.08
CA LEU A 134 7.77 -4.72 13.79
C LEU A 134 7.14 -4.64 15.19
N SER A 135 7.98 -4.60 16.21
CA SER A 135 7.51 -4.49 17.60
C SER A 135 6.90 -3.12 17.87
N ALA A 136 6.01 -3.02 18.84
CA ALA A 136 5.43 -1.75 19.26
C ALA A 136 6.50 -0.75 19.70
N LYS A 137 7.55 -1.24 20.36
CA LYS A 137 8.69 -0.42 20.79
C LYS A 137 9.43 0.18 19.59
N ASP A 138 9.76 -0.64 18.59
CA ASP A 138 10.47 -0.18 17.39
C ASP A 138 9.60 0.75 16.56
N TYR A 139 8.31 0.47 16.46
CA TYR A 139 7.36 1.37 15.80
C TYR A 139 7.36 2.75 16.46
N ALA A 140 7.21 2.81 17.77
CA ALA A 140 7.18 4.07 18.51
C ALA A 140 8.48 4.85 18.36
N GLU A 141 9.62 4.17 18.36
CA GLU A 141 10.92 4.80 18.16
C GLU A 141 11.05 5.43 16.78
N ILE A 142 10.68 4.71 15.74
CA ILE A 142 10.70 5.23 14.36
C ILE A 142 9.68 6.37 14.22
N TYR A 143 8.48 6.20 14.75
CA TYR A 143 7.41 7.21 14.71
C TYR A 143 7.88 8.54 15.31
N THR A 144 8.57 8.48 16.43
CA THR A 144 9.09 9.66 17.12
C THR A 144 10.16 10.37 16.29
N LYS A 145 11.05 9.61 15.63
CA LYS A 145 12.19 10.13 14.91
C LYS A 145 11.92 10.53 13.47
N VAL A 146 10.90 9.93 12.83
CA VAL A 146 10.64 10.18 11.42
C VAL A 146 10.22 11.64 11.20
N LYS A 147 10.87 12.28 10.22
CA LYS A 147 10.60 13.69 9.92
C LYS A 147 9.45 13.81 8.94
N VAL A 148 8.57 14.77 9.23
CA VAL A 148 7.45 15.16 8.37
C VAL A 148 7.72 16.55 7.84
N SER A 149 7.37 16.78 6.56
CA SER A 149 7.57 18.06 5.87
C SER A 149 7.08 19.25 6.68
N GLY A 150 7.93 20.26 6.81
CA GLY A 150 7.54 21.53 7.45
C GLY A 150 6.42 22.24 6.69
N LYS A 151 6.37 22.11 5.36
CA LYS A 151 5.29 22.65 4.54
C LYS A 151 3.94 22.00 4.86
N TYR A 152 3.93 20.69 5.09
CA TYR A 152 2.72 19.98 5.50
C TYR A 152 2.26 20.43 6.89
N LEU A 153 3.18 20.55 7.84
CA LEU A 153 2.88 21.03 9.18
C LEU A 153 2.30 22.45 9.16
N ALA A 154 2.88 23.34 8.34
CA ALA A 154 2.38 24.70 8.17
C ALA A 154 0.97 24.71 7.56
N TYR A 155 0.71 23.83 6.59
CA TYR A 155 -0.62 23.69 6.03
C TYR A 155 -1.65 23.30 7.09
N LEU A 156 -1.33 22.31 7.93
CA LEU A 156 -2.23 21.89 9.01
C LEU A 156 -2.47 23.00 10.02
N ASP A 157 -1.45 23.75 10.36
CA ASP A 157 -1.57 24.89 11.30
C ASP A 157 -2.49 25.98 10.74
N SER A 158 -2.51 26.15 9.40
CA SER A 158 -3.40 27.12 8.75
C SER A 158 -4.88 26.77 8.86
N LEU A 159 -5.20 25.52 9.18
CA LEU A 159 -6.58 25.02 9.31
C LEU A 159 -7.16 25.20 10.71
N ARG A 160 -6.34 25.58 11.67
CA ARG A 160 -6.76 25.73 13.07
C ARG A 160 -7.32 27.12 13.37
#